data_a45ed960580fee543d3e05b60f4f4d02
#
_entry.id   a45ed960580fee543d3e05b60f4f4d02
#
_cell.length_a   1.000
_cell.length_b   1.000
_cell.length_c   1.000
_cell.angle_alpha   90.00
_cell.angle_beta   90.00
_cell.angle_gamma   90.00
#
_symmetry.space_group_name_H-M   'P 1'
#
loop_
_entity.id
_entity.type
_entity.pdbx_description
1 polymer ?
#
loop_
_entity_poly.entity_id
_entity_poly.type
_entity_poly.pdbx_seq_one_letter_code
_entity_poly.pdbx_strand_id
1 'polypeptide(L)'
;MERLAIFPFSNLTGDAALDWVTKAGPAILAQELAGGARVLPLRASTTGIAALQYATQLLHCTFTQRNGALQIQYALEDANSHRMIATGSIDGTALFAVSALARTLDANGAHPFSTANPDAAAAWGRGEFERAVALDPDFGTAWASWIAQTAQAGKPDVAVELAGRALARASLRTPLDKAQIQLSNATLRRDGAGRAAAFTELTRLAPHESGPLLGLATIEQQARRYSAAAELYRRALAIDPRNADALNFLGYAQGESGDLEDAKKTFETYGQIQPNNALDSLGEVYFMNGRFADAEKSFAQVSARDPNFLKGAPLMKAAYAHWLGGDLPGADALMQKYLAFLSKQNDPRAVWYGAVWFYATGRQEQALAMLAKAPAEQAANMERQRAVWRGEAHIPDDLNQLRAVYQNANPAADGLPRTLYAEALVKAGKTDEARALLKLWPLPEAGSDSLLQSLMYPRYLALRKALKIQ
;
A
#
# COMPACT_ATOMS: atom_id res chain seq x y z
N MET A 1 -0.42 -19.00 16.55
CA MET A 1 0.84 -18.96 15.74
C MET A 1 1.83 -18.08 16.50
N GLU A 2 3.04 -18.56 16.73
CA GLU A 2 4.10 -17.78 17.36
C GLU A 2 4.67 -16.76 16.36
N ARG A 3 4.79 -15.52 16.78
CA ARG A 3 5.34 -14.43 15.96
C ARG A 3 6.84 -14.33 16.27
N LEU A 4 7.65 -14.93 15.44
CA LEU A 4 9.10 -15.06 15.65
C LEU A 4 9.84 -13.91 14.97
N ALA A 5 10.39 -12.98 15.76
CA ALA A 5 11.30 -11.96 15.24
C ALA A 5 12.70 -12.56 15.02
N ILE A 6 13.14 -12.56 13.78
CA ILE A 6 14.48 -13.06 13.37
C ILE A 6 15.39 -11.84 13.15
N PHE A 7 16.42 -11.72 13.96
CA PHE A 7 17.42 -10.65 13.86
C PHE A 7 18.53 -10.99 12.87
N PRO A 8 19.30 -9.99 12.39
CA PRO A 8 20.53 -10.23 11.65
C PRO A 8 21.48 -11.13 12.45
N PHE A 9 22.11 -12.09 11.78
CA PHE A 9 23.06 -12.99 12.45
C PHE A 9 24.38 -12.25 12.69
N SER A 10 25.00 -12.47 13.85
CA SER A 10 26.28 -11.84 14.19
C SER A 10 27.44 -12.70 13.70
N ASN A 11 28.30 -12.16 12.81
CA ASN A 11 29.52 -12.82 12.34
C ASN A 11 30.63 -12.68 13.40
N LEU A 12 30.99 -13.77 14.05
CA LEU A 12 32.07 -13.85 15.00
C LEU A 12 33.29 -14.62 14.44
N THR A 13 33.31 -14.95 13.14
CA THR A 13 34.40 -15.71 12.51
C THR A 13 35.65 -14.86 12.25
N GLY A 14 35.46 -13.53 12.12
CA GLY A 14 36.49 -12.62 11.63
C GLY A 14 36.75 -12.72 10.10
N ASP A 15 36.00 -13.58 9.39
CA ASP A 15 36.12 -13.74 7.94
C ASP A 15 35.02 -12.95 7.23
N ALA A 16 35.38 -11.87 6.55
CA ALA A 16 34.49 -11.02 5.78
C ALA A 16 33.83 -11.78 4.60
N ALA A 17 34.41 -12.88 4.12
CA ALA A 17 33.79 -13.70 3.06
C ALA A 17 32.47 -14.35 3.52
N LEU A 18 32.23 -14.42 4.83
CA LEU A 18 31.01 -14.95 5.46
C LEU A 18 30.02 -13.88 5.87
N ASP A 19 30.27 -12.58 5.65
CA ASP A 19 29.36 -11.48 6.03
C ASP A 19 27.98 -11.55 5.33
N TRP A 20 27.94 -12.22 4.19
CA TRP A 20 26.63 -12.44 3.50
C TRP A 20 25.62 -13.21 4.38
N VAL A 21 26.12 -14.10 5.28
CA VAL A 21 25.28 -14.91 6.19
C VAL A 21 24.54 -14.01 7.18
N THR A 22 25.11 -12.87 7.57
CA THR A 22 24.50 -11.90 8.49
C THR A 22 23.11 -11.46 8.02
N LYS A 23 22.93 -11.20 6.73
CA LYS A 23 21.67 -10.75 6.14
C LYS A 23 20.88 -11.86 5.46
N ALA A 24 21.57 -12.75 4.76
CA ALA A 24 20.95 -13.84 4.02
C ALA A 24 20.47 -14.96 4.95
N GLY A 25 21.17 -15.27 6.03
CA GLY A 25 20.75 -16.27 7.00
C GLY A 25 19.34 -16.06 7.55
N PRO A 26 19.02 -14.87 8.10
CA PRO A 26 17.65 -14.53 8.50
C PRO A 26 16.63 -14.60 7.36
N ALA A 27 17.02 -14.25 6.14
CA ALA A 27 16.13 -14.27 4.98
C ALA A 27 15.81 -15.70 4.52
N ILE A 28 16.83 -16.58 4.50
CA ILE A 28 16.68 -18.03 4.22
C ILE A 28 15.80 -18.66 5.29
N LEU A 29 16.09 -18.41 6.57
CA LEU A 29 15.35 -18.94 7.70
C LEU A 29 13.87 -18.51 7.65
N ALA A 30 13.61 -17.24 7.40
CA ALA A 30 12.26 -16.73 7.27
C ALA A 30 11.51 -17.39 6.10
N GLN A 31 12.18 -17.60 4.97
CA GLN A 31 11.58 -18.26 3.81
C GLN A 31 11.28 -19.73 4.07
N GLU A 32 12.18 -20.45 4.73
CA GLU A 32 11.96 -21.85 5.08
C GLU A 32 10.86 -22.07 6.13
N LEU A 33 10.63 -21.08 7.01
CA LEU A 33 9.56 -21.09 8.02
C LEU A 33 8.22 -20.55 7.48
N ALA A 34 8.24 -19.86 6.33
CA ALA A 34 7.05 -19.25 5.76
C ALA A 34 6.01 -20.31 5.36
N GLY A 35 4.73 -20.04 5.63
CA GLY A 35 3.63 -20.95 5.33
C GLY A 35 3.44 -22.11 6.31
N GLY A 36 4.31 -22.24 7.33
CA GLY A 36 4.11 -23.18 8.44
C GLY A 36 2.96 -22.75 9.35
N ALA A 37 2.29 -23.76 9.98
CA ALA A 37 1.14 -23.49 10.83
C ALA A 37 1.52 -22.97 12.23
N ARG A 38 2.77 -23.16 12.65
CA ARG A 38 3.22 -22.89 14.02
C ARG A 38 3.89 -21.54 14.19
N VAL A 39 4.75 -21.16 13.26
CA VAL A 39 5.60 -19.98 13.35
C VAL A 39 5.29 -19.02 12.22
N LEU A 40 5.05 -17.74 12.57
CA LEU A 40 5.01 -16.62 11.63
C LEU A 40 6.36 -15.90 11.70
N PRO A 41 7.24 -16.05 10.70
CA PRO A 41 8.55 -15.41 10.72
C PRO A 41 8.42 -13.90 10.44
N LEU A 42 9.05 -13.08 11.28
CA LEU A 42 9.13 -11.63 11.16
C LEU A 42 10.60 -11.25 11.06
N ARG A 43 10.95 -10.41 10.09
CA ARG A 43 12.31 -9.88 9.98
C ARG A 43 12.41 -8.57 10.73
N ALA A 44 13.22 -8.51 11.76
CA ALA A 44 13.43 -7.33 12.58
C ALA A 44 14.92 -6.97 12.65
N SER A 45 15.24 -5.68 12.52
CA SER A 45 16.64 -5.22 12.67
C SER A 45 16.97 -4.83 14.12
N THR A 46 15.97 -4.55 14.93
CA THR A 46 16.07 -4.17 16.34
C THR A 46 14.92 -4.73 17.16
N THR A 47 15.09 -4.80 18.48
CA THR A 47 14.02 -5.18 19.42
C THR A 47 12.84 -4.23 19.37
N GLY A 48 13.06 -2.93 19.12
CA GLY A 48 12.00 -1.95 18.94
C GLY A 48 11.12 -2.26 17.71
N ILE A 49 11.73 -2.68 16.59
CA ILE A 49 10.98 -3.12 15.40
C ILE A 49 10.22 -4.41 15.68
N ALA A 50 10.85 -5.38 16.39
CA ALA A 50 10.17 -6.61 16.80
C ALA A 50 8.94 -6.31 17.69
N ALA A 51 9.05 -5.37 18.61
CA ALA A 51 7.94 -4.93 19.45
C ALA A 51 6.81 -4.28 18.63
N LEU A 52 7.16 -3.42 17.67
CA LEU A 52 6.17 -2.82 16.74
C LEU A 52 5.46 -3.88 15.87
N GLN A 53 6.14 -4.97 15.57
CA GLN A 53 5.58 -6.12 14.85
C GLN A 53 4.86 -7.12 15.77
N TYR A 54 4.76 -6.82 17.07
CA TYR A 54 4.14 -7.68 18.08
C TYR A 54 4.72 -9.09 18.11
N ALA A 55 6.04 -9.20 18.06
CA ALA A 55 6.73 -10.47 18.20
C ALA A 55 6.40 -11.10 19.56
N THR A 56 6.16 -12.41 19.57
CA THR A 56 6.01 -13.21 20.80
C THR A 56 7.32 -13.87 21.19
N GLN A 57 8.19 -14.09 20.22
CA GLN A 57 9.50 -14.70 20.40
C GLN A 57 10.58 -13.91 19.64
N LEU A 58 11.77 -13.87 20.21
CA LEU A 58 12.95 -13.22 19.67
C LEU A 58 14.02 -14.27 19.39
N LEU A 59 14.53 -14.32 18.16
CA LEU A 59 15.61 -15.24 17.78
C LEU A 59 16.90 -14.47 17.52
N HIS A 60 17.88 -14.72 18.32
CA HIS A 60 19.24 -14.23 18.20
C HIS A 60 20.16 -15.34 17.74
N CYS A 61 20.95 -15.11 16.69
CA CYS A 61 21.92 -16.03 16.17
C CYS A 61 23.31 -15.40 16.07
N THR A 62 24.32 -16.13 16.50
CA THR A 62 25.68 -15.81 16.22
C THR A 62 26.33 -16.96 15.45
N PHE A 63 27.37 -16.70 14.66
CA PHE A 63 28.08 -17.78 14.01
C PHE A 63 29.58 -17.62 14.11
N THR A 64 30.25 -18.76 14.32
CA THR A 64 31.69 -18.91 14.38
C THR A 64 32.14 -19.95 13.33
N GLN A 65 33.44 -20.07 13.10
CA GLN A 65 33.99 -21.13 12.27
C GLN A 65 34.85 -22.05 13.12
N ARG A 66 34.59 -23.35 13.03
CA ARG A 66 35.35 -24.37 13.74
C ARG A 66 35.70 -25.52 12.79
N ASN A 67 37.01 -25.84 12.68
CA ASN A 67 37.49 -26.91 11.78
C ASN A 67 36.97 -26.80 10.34
N GLY A 68 36.83 -25.59 9.81
CA GLY A 68 36.33 -25.35 8.45
C GLY A 68 34.81 -25.40 8.30
N ALA A 69 34.06 -25.82 9.33
CA ALA A 69 32.60 -25.78 9.36
C ALA A 69 32.11 -24.52 10.08
N LEU A 70 30.97 -23.99 9.64
CA LEU A 70 30.27 -22.90 10.31
C LEU A 70 29.46 -23.51 11.46
N GLN A 71 29.55 -22.88 12.63
CA GLN A 71 28.70 -23.19 13.79
C GLN A 71 27.75 -22.02 14.06
N ILE A 72 26.44 -22.23 13.91
CA ILE A 72 25.42 -21.29 14.31
C ILE A 72 25.00 -21.59 15.74
N GLN A 73 25.18 -20.63 16.64
CA GLN A 73 24.59 -20.64 17.99
C GLN A 73 23.32 -19.81 17.97
N TYR A 74 22.25 -20.34 18.53
CA TYR A 74 20.97 -19.64 18.59
C TYR A 74 20.45 -19.54 20.03
N ALA A 75 19.74 -18.46 20.27
CA ALA A 75 19.01 -18.19 21.50
C ALA A 75 17.59 -17.74 21.14
N LEU A 76 16.59 -18.47 21.61
CA LEU A 76 15.19 -18.18 21.48
C LEU A 76 14.65 -17.65 22.80
N GLU A 77 14.09 -16.46 22.82
CA GLU A 77 13.64 -15.73 23.99
C GLU A 77 12.16 -15.40 23.86
N ASP A 78 11.41 -15.45 24.98
CA ASP A 78 10.06 -14.90 25.06
C ASP A 78 10.11 -13.37 25.05
N ALA A 79 9.42 -12.74 24.12
CA ALA A 79 9.51 -11.29 23.89
C ALA A 79 8.95 -10.44 25.03
N ASN A 80 8.04 -10.98 25.85
CA ASN A 80 7.39 -10.24 26.93
C ASN A 80 8.12 -10.40 28.28
N SER A 81 8.53 -11.63 28.58
CA SER A 81 9.13 -11.95 29.89
C SER A 81 10.67 -11.94 29.85
N HIS A 82 11.27 -11.85 28.69
CA HIS A 82 12.71 -11.96 28.47
C HIS A 82 13.32 -13.27 28.98
N ARG A 83 12.49 -14.31 29.13
CA ARG A 83 12.95 -15.63 29.54
C ARG A 83 13.45 -16.41 28.35
N MET A 84 14.57 -17.08 28.54
CA MET A 84 15.13 -17.99 27.56
C MET A 84 14.20 -19.21 27.39
N ILE A 85 13.74 -19.45 26.14
CA ILE A 85 12.91 -20.59 25.79
C ILE A 85 13.78 -21.77 25.39
N ALA A 86 14.79 -21.51 24.53
CA ALA A 86 15.72 -22.52 24.05
C ALA A 86 17.04 -21.89 23.63
N THR A 87 18.10 -22.69 23.74
CA THR A 87 19.42 -22.38 23.19
C THR A 87 20.01 -23.63 22.54
N GLY A 88 20.89 -23.45 21.56
CA GLY A 88 21.57 -24.58 20.95
C GLY A 88 22.63 -24.15 19.97
N SER A 89 23.30 -25.15 19.36
CA SER A 89 24.27 -24.94 18.29
C SER A 89 24.07 -25.95 17.19
N ILE A 90 24.36 -25.53 15.96
CA ILE A 90 24.24 -26.34 14.74
C ILE A 90 25.49 -26.14 13.90
N ASP A 91 26.15 -27.25 13.57
CA ASP A 91 27.38 -27.26 12.75
C ASP A 91 27.05 -27.64 11.31
N GLY A 92 27.80 -27.07 10.34
CA GLY A 92 27.68 -27.43 8.93
C GLY A 92 28.14 -26.34 7.98
N THR A 93 27.77 -26.47 6.70
CA THR A 93 27.84 -25.34 5.76
C THR A 93 26.80 -24.28 6.15
N ALA A 94 27.01 -23.03 5.76
CA ALA A 94 26.10 -21.94 6.11
C ALA A 94 24.63 -22.29 5.76
N LEU A 95 24.39 -22.76 4.54
CA LEU A 95 23.06 -23.13 4.08
C LEU A 95 22.47 -24.30 4.89
N PHE A 96 23.25 -25.36 5.11
CA PHE A 96 22.84 -26.52 5.89
C PHE A 96 22.48 -26.15 7.33
N ALA A 97 23.31 -25.34 7.98
CA ALA A 97 23.09 -24.95 9.38
C ALA A 97 21.85 -24.08 9.56
N VAL A 98 21.58 -23.16 8.61
CA VAL A 98 20.32 -22.36 8.61
C VAL A 98 19.11 -23.25 8.40
N SER A 99 19.14 -24.17 7.42
CA SER A 99 18.04 -25.09 7.17
C SER A 99 17.80 -26.08 8.33
N ALA A 100 18.86 -26.50 9.01
CA ALA A 100 18.71 -27.31 10.21
C ALA A 100 18.12 -26.52 11.38
N LEU A 101 18.44 -25.23 11.50
CA LEU A 101 17.80 -24.33 12.47
C LEU A 101 16.30 -24.18 12.18
N ALA A 102 15.90 -24.00 10.91
CA ALA A 102 14.49 -23.93 10.53
C ALA A 102 13.71 -25.19 11.00
N ARG A 103 14.27 -26.37 10.74
CA ARG A 103 13.68 -27.64 11.20
C ARG A 103 13.64 -27.80 12.72
N THR A 104 14.62 -27.22 13.42
CA THR A 104 14.61 -27.21 14.89
C THR A 104 13.49 -26.33 15.45
N LEU A 105 13.22 -25.19 14.80
CA LEU A 105 12.18 -24.26 15.21
C LEU A 105 10.78 -24.73 14.82
N ASP A 106 10.63 -25.32 13.63
CA ASP A 106 9.36 -25.91 13.13
C ASP A 106 9.63 -27.14 12.27
N ALA A 107 9.64 -28.31 12.91
CA ALA A 107 9.98 -29.57 12.26
C ALA A 107 9.00 -29.97 11.14
N ASN A 108 7.73 -29.55 11.23
CA ASN A 108 6.66 -29.93 10.30
C ASN A 108 6.33 -28.82 9.30
N GLY A 109 6.67 -27.57 9.61
CA GLY A 109 6.35 -26.40 8.80
C GLY A 109 7.51 -25.89 7.95
N ALA A 110 8.76 -26.29 8.27
CA ALA A 110 9.92 -25.82 7.54
C ALA A 110 10.01 -26.44 6.14
N HIS A 111 10.19 -25.61 5.12
CA HIS A 111 10.37 -25.99 3.73
C HIS A 111 11.84 -25.89 3.31
N PRO A 112 12.32 -26.74 2.37
CA PRO A 112 13.68 -26.59 1.86
C PRO A 112 13.84 -25.24 1.15
N PHE A 113 14.99 -24.62 1.36
CA PHE A 113 15.35 -23.42 0.60
C PHE A 113 15.45 -23.74 -0.90
N SER A 114 15.19 -22.73 -1.72
CA SER A 114 15.06 -22.82 -3.18
C SER A 114 16.36 -23.25 -3.91
N THR A 115 17.51 -23.33 -3.22
CA THR A 115 18.73 -23.92 -3.74
C THR A 115 19.40 -24.83 -2.71
N ALA A 116 20.12 -25.88 -3.16
CA ALA A 116 21.04 -26.67 -2.36
C ALA A 116 22.52 -26.32 -2.65
N ASN A 117 22.77 -25.41 -3.60
CA ASN A 117 24.12 -24.97 -3.97
C ASN A 117 24.58 -23.85 -3.03
N PRO A 118 25.61 -24.06 -2.19
CA PRO A 118 26.05 -23.06 -1.23
C PRO A 118 26.66 -21.82 -1.90
N ASP A 119 27.31 -21.96 -3.06
CA ASP A 119 27.90 -20.85 -3.79
C ASP A 119 26.82 -19.97 -4.43
N ALA A 120 25.76 -20.60 -4.94
CA ALA A 120 24.59 -19.87 -5.45
C ALA A 120 23.87 -19.12 -4.32
N ALA A 121 23.68 -19.72 -3.16
CA ALA A 121 23.12 -19.08 -1.99
C ALA A 121 23.98 -17.90 -1.50
N ALA A 122 25.32 -18.07 -1.50
CA ALA A 122 26.23 -17.01 -1.14
C ALA A 122 26.22 -15.84 -2.15
N ALA A 123 26.19 -16.14 -3.44
CA ALA A 123 26.04 -15.10 -4.48
C ALA A 123 24.72 -14.33 -4.32
N TRP A 124 23.62 -15.03 -4.09
CA TRP A 124 22.31 -14.41 -3.80
C TRP A 124 22.38 -13.52 -2.55
N GLY A 125 22.98 -14.02 -1.47
CA GLY A 125 23.14 -13.28 -0.22
C GLY A 125 23.97 -11.99 -0.36
N ARG A 126 24.88 -11.93 -1.33
CA ARG A 126 25.65 -10.73 -1.69
C ARG A 126 24.92 -9.80 -2.66
N GLY A 127 23.73 -10.17 -3.15
CA GLY A 127 22.99 -9.41 -4.16
C GLY A 127 23.48 -9.63 -5.60
N GLU A 128 24.35 -10.63 -5.84
CA GLU A 128 24.89 -11.03 -7.13
C GLU A 128 23.90 -12.00 -7.83
N PHE A 129 22.65 -11.52 -8.10
CA PHE A 129 21.55 -12.42 -8.49
C PHE A 129 21.78 -13.10 -9.83
N GLU A 130 22.35 -12.40 -10.80
CA GLU A 130 22.71 -12.99 -12.09
C GLU A 130 23.71 -14.13 -11.92
N ARG A 131 24.73 -13.94 -11.08
CA ARG A 131 25.69 -14.95 -10.75
C ARG A 131 25.07 -16.14 -10.00
N ALA A 132 24.16 -15.87 -9.07
CA ALA A 132 23.43 -16.91 -8.34
C ALA A 132 22.65 -17.81 -9.30
N VAL A 133 21.96 -17.23 -10.28
CA VAL A 133 21.24 -17.94 -11.34
C VAL A 133 22.20 -18.69 -12.28
N ALA A 134 23.39 -18.13 -12.57
CA ALA A 134 24.41 -18.84 -13.37
C ALA A 134 24.95 -20.06 -12.66
N LEU A 135 25.13 -20.03 -11.33
CA LEU A 135 25.60 -21.13 -10.50
C LEU A 135 24.52 -22.20 -10.25
N ASP A 136 23.28 -21.80 -10.12
CA ASP A 136 22.12 -22.69 -10.00
C ASP A 136 20.95 -22.12 -10.83
N PRO A 137 20.81 -22.53 -12.08
CA PRO A 137 19.75 -22.03 -12.96
C PRO A 137 18.32 -22.37 -12.51
N ASP A 138 18.15 -23.27 -11.56
CA ASP A 138 16.84 -23.66 -11.01
C ASP A 138 16.54 -22.97 -9.67
N PHE A 139 17.39 -22.04 -9.25
CA PHE A 139 17.24 -21.26 -8.04
C PHE A 139 16.16 -20.16 -8.22
N GLY A 140 14.89 -20.49 -7.95
CA GLY A 140 13.74 -19.63 -8.18
C GLY A 140 13.79 -18.33 -7.38
N THR A 141 14.20 -18.36 -6.11
CA THR A 141 14.36 -17.15 -5.29
C THR A 141 15.40 -16.17 -5.89
N ALA A 142 16.48 -16.66 -6.49
CA ALA A 142 17.46 -15.80 -7.16
C ALA A 142 16.85 -15.15 -8.42
N TRP A 143 16.09 -15.91 -9.20
CA TRP A 143 15.32 -15.36 -10.33
C TRP A 143 14.35 -14.27 -9.88
N ALA A 144 13.54 -14.52 -8.85
CA ALA A 144 12.59 -13.54 -8.32
C ALA A 144 13.30 -12.25 -7.85
N SER A 145 14.46 -12.40 -7.17
CA SER A 145 15.26 -11.27 -6.71
C SER A 145 15.87 -10.47 -7.87
N TRP A 146 16.37 -11.15 -8.92
CA TRP A 146 16.91 -10.50 -10.12
C TRP A 146 15.83 -9.74 -10.90
N ILE A 147 14.66 -10.34 -11.07
CA ILE A 147 13.50 -9.71 -11.69
C ILE A 147 13.11 -8.44 -10.93
N ALA A 148 12.99 -8.54 -9.59
CA ALA A 148 12.62 -7.40 -8.75
C ALA A 148 13.66 -6.28 -8.80
N GLN A 149 14.95 -6.59 -8.70
CA GLN A 149 16.04 -5.62 -8.81
C GLN A 149 16.03 -4.90 -10.16
N THR A 150 15.82 -5.66 -11.25
CA THR A 150 15.78 -5.11 -12.61
C THR A 150 14.61 -4.17 -12.79
N ALA A 151 13.43 -4.53 -12.27
CA ALA A 151 12.25 -3.67 -12.31
C ALA A 151 12.44 -2.37 -11.49
N GLN A 152 13.02 -2.46 -10.29
CA GLN A 152 13.34 -1.31 -9.44
C GLN A 152 14.38 -0.38 -10.08
N ALA A 153 15.28 -0.93 -10.89
CA ALA A 153 16.23 -0.14 -11.68
C ALA A 153 15.59 0.59 -12.90
N GLY A 154 14.26 0.57 -13.02
CA GLY A 154 13.54 1.24 -14.10
C GLY A 154 13.59 0.49 -15.45
N LYS A 155 13.83 -0.82 -15.43
CA LYS A 155 13.93 -1.68 -16.64
C LYS A 155 12.83 -2.75 -16.65
N PRO A 156 11.53 -2.37 -16.68
CA PRO A 156 10.43 -3.33 -16.56
C PRO A 156 10.39 -4.34 -17.72
N ASP A 157 10.74 -3.93 -18.96
CA ASP A 157 10.73 -4.83 -20.11
C ASP A 157 11.78 -5.94 -19.96
N VAL A 158 12.98 -5.61 -19.50
CA VAL A 158 14.02 -6.60 -19.19
C VAL A 158 13.60 -7.53 -18.06
N ALA A 159 12.92 -6.99 -17.04
CA ALA A 159 12.40 -7.81 -15.95
C ALA A 159 11.33 -8.80 -16.45
N VAL A 160 10.50 -8.43 -17.41
CA VAL A 160 9.53 -9.33 -18.06
C VAL A 160 10.24 -10.43 -18.87
N GLU A 161 11.33 -10.11 -19.58
CA GLU A 161 12.14 -11.11 -20.29
C GLU A 161 12.78 -12.11 -19.32
N LEU A 162 13.33 -11.62 -18.21
CA LEU A 162 13.90 -12.48 -17.16
C LEU A 162 12.84 -13.41 -16.56
N ALA A 163 11.63 -12.90 -16.28
CA ALA A 163 10.53 -13.72 -15.81
C ALA A 163 10.13 -14.79 -16.84
N GLY A 164 10.08 -14.45 -18.12
CA GLY A 164 9.84 -15.42 -19.21
C GLY A 164 10.90 -16.51 -19.27
N ARG A 165 12.18 -16.15 -19.17
CA ARG A 165 13.30 -17.10 -19.12
C ARG A 165 13.21 -18.06 -17.93
N ALA A 166 12.89 -17.53 -16.75
CA ALA A 166 12.69 -18.32 -15.54
C ALA A 166 11.52 -19.30 -15.70
N LEU A 167 10.37 -18.83 -16.18
CA LEU A 167 9.15 -19.64 -16.34
C LEU A 167 9.26 -20.72 -17.43
N ALA A 168 10.13 -20.51 -18.42
CA ALA A 168 10.41 -21.52 -19.45
C ALA A 168 11.20 -22.74 -18.89
N ARG A 169 11.75 -22.63 -17.67
CA ARG A 169 12.48 -23.72 -17.04
C ARG A 169 11.51 -24.68 -16.36
N ALA A 170 11.42 -25.90 -16.89
CA ALA A 170 10.57 -26.96 -16.30
C ALA A 170 11.08 -27.41 -14.92
N SER A 171 12.36 -27.16 -14.62
CA SER A 171 13.10 -27.63 -13.47
C SER A 171 13.21 -26.62 -12.31
N LEU A 172 12.46 -25.50 -12.34
CA LEU A 172 12.35 -24.64 -11.15
C LEU A 172 12.02 -25.48 -9.92
N ARG A 173 12.83 -25.35 -8.87
CA ARG A 173 12.88 -26.32 -7.76
C ARG A 173 11.58 -26.45 -7.00
N THR A 174 10.82 -25.35 -6.86
CA THR A 174 9.59 -25.41 -6.08
C THR A 174 8.39 -24.83 -6.86
N PRO A 175 7.21 -25.39 -6.70
CA PRO A 175 5.97 -24.78 -7.21
C PRO A 175 5.76 -23.36 -6.66
N LEU A 176 6.20 -23.10 -5.44
CA LEU A 176 6.10 -21.79 -4.78
C LEU A 176 6.93 -20.72 -5.53
N ASP A 177 8.19 -21.05 -5.88
CA ASP A 177 9.03 -20.15 -6.68
C ASP A 177 8.37 -19.81 -8.03
N LYS A 178 7.84 -20.84 -8.69
CA LYS A 178 7.12 -20.66 -9.96
C LYS A 178 5.93 -19.72 -9.82
N ALA A 179 5.11 -19.91 -8.81
CA ALA A 179 3.95 -19.05 -8.55
C ALA A 179 4.35 -17.60 -8.20
N GLN A 180 5.45 -17.41 -7.45
CA GLN A 180 5.99 -16.09 -7.14
C GLN A 180 6.51 -15.36 -8.40
N ILE A 181 7.20 -16.08 -9.28
CA ILE A 181 7.68 -15.52 -10.57
C ILE A 181 6.49 -15.21 -11.50
N GLN A 182 5.46 -16.07 -11.53
CA GLN A 182 4.22 -15.80 -12.26
C GLN A 182 3.52 -14.54 -11.76
N LEU A 183 3.46 -14.33 -10.45
CA LEU A 183 2.92 -13.11 -9.85
C LEU A 183 3.72 -11.88 -10.28
N SER A 184 5.05 -11.95 -10.22
CA SER A 184 5.93 -10.87 -10.66
C SER A 184 5.73 -10.53 -12.14
N ASN A 185 5.69 -11.53 -13.01
CA ASN A 185 5.46 -11.37 -14.44
C ASN A 185 4.08 -10.74 -14.73
N ALA A 186 3.02 -11.26 -14.11
CA ALA A 186 1.66 -10.71 -14.28
C ALA A 186 1.56 -9.25 -13.76
N THR A 187 2.25 -8.94 -12.68
CA THR A 187 2.31 -7.58 -12.12
C THR A 187 3.00 -6.60 -13.09
N LEU A 188 4.17 -6.97 -13.62
CA LEU A 188 4.92 -6.17 -14.58
C LEU A 188 4.14 -5.94 -15.88
N ARG A 189 3.40 -6.95 -16.35
CA ARG A 189 2.54 -6.88 -17.54
C ARG A 189 1.19 -6.20 -17.29
N ARG A 190 0.87 -5.83 -16.03
CA ARG A 190 -0.45 -5.33 -15.61
C ARG A 190 -1.58 -6.31 -15.94
N ASP A 191 -1.29 -7.61 -15.93
CA ASP A 191 -2.26 -8.67 -16.17
C ASP A 191 -3.02 -8.99 -14.87
N GLY A 192 -4.24 -8.46 -14.76
CA GLY A 192 -5.09 -8.66 -13.59
C GLY A 192 -5.52 -10.11 -13.39
N ALA A 193 -5.82 -10.83 -14.50
CA ALA A 193 -6.22 -12.24 -14.44
C ALA A 193 -5.05 -13.14 -14.03
N GLY A 194 -3.87 -12.89 -14.60
CA GLY A 194 -2.64 -13.60 -14.24
C GLY A 194 -2.26 -13.36 -12.77
N ARG A 195 -2.44 -12.13 -12.25
CA ARG A 195 -2.21 -11.83 -10.83
C ARG A 195 -3.17 -12.62 -9.92
N ALA A 196 -4.46 -12.65 -10.26
CA ALA A 196 -5.45 -13.40 -9.48
C ALA A 196 -5.13 -14.90 -9.46
N ALA A 197 -4.79 -15.47 -10.61
CA ALA A 197 -4.38 -16.87 -10.72
C ALA A 197 -3.13 -17.18 -9.88
N ALA A 198 -2.11 -16.32 -9.94
CA ALA A 198 -0.88 -16.50 -9.17
C ALA A 198 -1.13 -16.40 -7.66
N PHE A 199 -1.93 -15.43 -7.19
CA PHE A 199 -2.29 -15.35 -5.77
C PHE A 199 -3.12 -16.55 -5.31
N THR A 200 -4.01 -17.06 -6.15
CA THR A 200 -4.80 -18.29 -5.85
C THR A 200 -3.87 -19.49 -5.65
N GLU A 201 -2.89 -19.66 -6.53
CA GLU A 201 -1.93 -20.76 -6.41
C GLU A 201 -1.01 -20.57 -5.19
N LEU A 202 -0.55 -19.35 -4.91
CA LEU A 202 0.21 -19.04 -3.70
C LEU A 202 -0.58 -19.35 -2.42
N THR A 203 -1.88 -19.01 -2.38
CA THR A 203 -2.75 -19.35 -1.23
C THR A 203 -2.87 -20.85 -1.04
N ARG A 204 -2.90 -21.62 -2.14
CA ARG A 204 -2.94 -23.09 -2.09
C ARG A 204 -1.61 -23.69 -1.62
N LEU A 205 -0.49 -23.16 -2.07
CA LEU A 205 0.86 -23.65 -1.76
C LEU A 205 1.35 -23.23 -0.37
N ALA A 206 0.93 -22.07 0.10
CA ALA A 206 1.31 -21.50 1.40
C ALA A 206 0.04 -21.05 2.16
N PRO A 207 -0.78 -21.98 2.65
CA PRO A 207 -2.10 -21.67 3.24
C PRO A 207 -2.03 -20.86 4.53
N HIS A 208 -0.87 -20.81 5.17
CA HIS A 208 -0.63 -20.05 6.40
C HIS A 208 0.08 -18.70 6.16
N GLU A 209 0.22 -18.28 4.90
CA GLU A 209 0.67 -16.94 4.57
C GLU A 209 -0.52 -16.01 4.30
N SER A 210 -0.56 -14.87 5.00
CA SER A 210 -1.63 -13.87 4.81
C SER A 210 -1.47 -13.06 3.52
N GLY A 211 -0.24 -12.87 3.02
CA GLY A 211 0.06 -12.04 1.86
C GLY A 211 -0.74 -12.36 0.60
N PRO A 212 -0.79 -13.62 0.14
CA PRO A 212 -1.59 -14.00 -1.02
C PRO A 212 -3.09 -13.71 -0.86
N LEU A 213 -3.64 -13.93 0.34
CA LEU A 213 -5.04 -13.61 0.65
C LEU A 213 -5.31 -12.11 0.56
N LEU A 214 -4.40 -11.27 1.07
CA LEU A 214 -4.48 -9.81 0.95
C LEU A 214 -4.44 -9.37 -0.52
N GLY A 215 -3.58 -10.00 -1.33
CA GLY A 215 -3.51 -9.73 -2.76
C GLY A 215 -4.81 -10.04 -3.49
N LEU A 216 -5.43 -11.20 -3.22
CA LEU A 216 -6.75 -11.56 -3.76
C LEU A 216 -7.84 -10.59 -3.28
N ALA A 217 -7.87 -10.30 -1.98
CA ALA A 217 -8.84 -9.39 -1.39
C ALA A 217 -8.80 -8.01 -2.05
N THR A 218 -7.61 -7.48 -2.29
CA THR A 218 -7.42 -6.20 -3.00
C THR A 218 -7.97 -6.25 -4.43
N ILE A 219 -7.78 -7.35 -5.16
CA ILE A 219 -8.35 -7.53 -6.49
C ILE A 219 -9.89 -7.56 -6.44
N GLU A 220 -10.46 -8.27 -5.48
CA GLU A 220 -11.91 -8.32 -5.27
C GLU A 220 -12.49 -6.94 -4.92
N GLN A 221 -11.82 -6.20 -4.04
CA GLN A 221 -12.22 -4.83 -3.67
C GLN A 221 -12.16 -3.87 -4.85
N GLN A 222 -11.09 -3.90 -5.66
CA GLN A 222 -10.97 -3.10 -6.88
C GLN A 222 -12.06 -3.43 -7.91
N ALA A 223 -12.52 -4.68 -7.92
CA ALA A 223 -13.65 -5.12 -8.73
C ALA A 223 -15.02 -4.84 -8.09
N ARG A 224 -15.06 -4.09 -6.97
CA ARG A 224 -16.26 -3.77 -6.17
C ARG A 224 -17.01 -5.01 -5.65
N ARG A 225 -16.34 -6.13 -5.53
CA ARG A 225 -16.88 -7.35 -4.90
C ARG A 225 -16.55 -7.34 -3.40
N TYR A 226 -17.08 -6.36 -2.68
CA TYR A 226 -16.70 -6.02 -1.32
C TYR A 226 -16.92 -7.17 -0.31
N SER A 227 -18.00 -7.91 -0.43
CA SER A 227 -18.26 -9.07 0.44
C SER A 227 -17.22 -10.18 0.25
N ALA A 228 -16.79 -10.44 -1.00
CA ALA A 228 -15.72 -11.40 -1.29
C ALA A 228 -14.37 -10.90 -0.76
N ALA A 229 -14.07 -9.61 -0.90
CA ALA A 229 -12.88 -8.99 -0.34
C ALA A 229 -12.87 -9.13 1.19
N ALA A 230 -13.98 -8.79 1.87
CA ALA A 230 -14.10 -8.89 3.32
C ALA A 230 -13.86 -10.31 3.83
N GLU A 231 -14.36 -11.34 3.13
CA GLU A 231 -14.11 -12.73 3.50
C GLU A 231 -12.62 -13.10 3.40
N LEU A 232 -11.95 -12.67 2.35
CA LEU A 232 -10.51 -12.91 2.17
C LEU A 232 -9.68 -12.17 3.23
N TYR A 233 -10.04 -10.93 3.58
CA TYR A 233 -9.38 -10.19 4.68
C TYR A 233 -9.60 -10.90 6.04
N ARG A 234 -10.81 -11.42 6.33
CA ARG A 234 -11.05 -12.21 7.55
C ARG A 234 -10.19 -13.47 7.59
N ARG A 235 -10.02 -14.16 6.46
CA ARG A 235 -9.13 -15.32 6.38
C ARG A 235 -7.66 -14.93 6.61
N ALA A 236 -7.22 -13.80 6.08
CA ALA A 236 -5.87 -13.27 6.36
C ALA A 236 -5.70 -12.95 7.86
N LEU A 237 -6.72 -12.37 8.50
CA LEU A 237 -6.73 -12.08 9.94
C LEU A 237 -6.81 -13.34 10.81
N ALA A 238 -7.36 -14.43 10.31
CA ALA A 238 -7.30 -15.73 11.02
C ALA A 238 -5.85 -16.26 11.10
N ILE A 239 -5.00 -15.92 10.13
CA ILE A 239 -3.56 -16.25 10.15
C ILE A 239 -2.79 -15.23 11.01
N ASP A 240 -3.00 -13.94 10.78
CA ASP A 240 -2.36 -12.84 11.51
C ASP A 240 -3.40 -11.86 12.04
N PRO A 241 -3.92 -12.07 13.26
CA PRO A 241 -4.98 -11.23 13.84
C PRO A 241 -4.58 -9.76 14.08
N ARG A 242 -3.29 -9.45 14.04
CA ARG A 242 -2.76 -8.10 14.23
C ARG A 242 -2.22 -7.46 12.94
N ASN A 243 -2.56 -8.02 11.81
CA ASN A 243 -2.20 -7.43 10.52
C ASN A 243 -2.95 -6.11 10.32
N ALA A 244 -2.23 -5.00 10.46
CA ALA A 244 -2.77 -3.66 10.39
C ALA A 244 -3.42 -3.36 9.03
N ASP A 245 -2.79 -3.80 7.94
CA ASP A 245 -3.32 -3.60 6.58
C ASP A 245 -4.61 -4.39 6.38
N ALA A 246 -4.64 -5.66 6.81
CA ALA A 246 -5.83 -6.48 6.74
C ALA A 246 -7.01 -5.91 7.51
N LEU A 247 -6.77 -5.38 8.73
CA LEU A 247 -7.80 -4.72 9.54
C LEU A 247 -8.31 -3.45 8.85
N ASN A 248 -7.39 -2.62 8.35
CA ASN A 248 -7.77 -1.38 7.68
C ASN A 248 -8.62 -1.65 6.43
N PHE A 249 -8.15 -2.53 5.55
CA PHE A 249 -8.88 -2.85 4.32
C PHE A 249 -10.17 -3.62 4.56
N LEU A 250 -10.24 -4.48 5.60
CA LEU A 250 -11.51 -5.11 6.01
C LEU A 250 -12.53 -4.05 6.42
N GLY A 251 -12.12 -3.06 7.23
CA GLY A 251 -12.99 -1.97 7.64
C GLY A 251 -13.55 -1.18 6.44
N TYR A 252 -12.71 -0.89 5.44
CA TYR A 252 -13.19 -0.26 4.19
C TYR A 252 -14.13 -1.19 3.42
N ALA A 253 -13.80 -2.45 3.19
CA ALA A 253 -14.65 -3.38 2.46
C ALA A 253 -16.03 -3.56 3.11
N GLN A 254 -16.08 -3.58 4.45
CA GLN A 254 -17.34 -3.58 5.21
C GLN A 254 -18.12 -2.28 5.04
N GLY A 255 -17.43 -1.14 5.13
CA GLY A 255 -18.06 0.17 4.91
C GLY A 255 -18.58 0.36 3.50
N GLU A 256 -17.85 -0.08 2.49
CA GLU A 256 -18.24 -0.05 1.07
C GLU A 256 -19.41 -1.01 0.75
N SER A 257 -19.59 -2.07 1.54
CA SER A 257 -20.77 -2.95 1.46
C SER A 257 -21.98 -2.45 2.28
N GLY A 258 -21.83 -1.36 3.04
CA GLY A 258 -22.86 -0.81 3.91
C GLY A 258 -22.89 -1.38 5.33
N ASP A 259 -21.98 -2.27 5.67
CA ASP A 259 -21.87 -2.92 6.99
C ASP A 259 -21.15 -2.02 8.01
N LEU A 260 -21.74 -0.86 8.32
CA LEU A 260 -21.10 0.18 9.15
C LEU A 260 -20.78 -0.26 10.58
N GLU A 261 -21.64 -1.08 11.18
CA GLU A 261 -21.42 -1.55 12.56
C GLU A 261 -20.21 -2.51 12.64
N ASP A 262 -20.05 -3.39 11.67
CA ASP A 262 -18.90 -4.28 11.61
C ASP A 262 -17.63 -3.53 11.20
N ALA A 263 -17.73 -2.55 10.27
CA ALA A 263 -16.61 -1.66 9.95
C ALA A 263 -16.10 -0.93 11.20
N LYS A 264 -17.01 -0.38 12.02
CA LYS A 264 -16.66 0.29 13.28
C LYS A 264 -15.91 -0.64 14.24
N LYS A 265 -16.40 -1.86 14.49
CA LYS A 265 -15.72 -2.86 15.35
C LYS A 265 -14.34 -3.22 14.83
N THR A 266 -14.21 -3.35 13.51
CA THR A 266 -12.92 -3.62 12.86
C THR A 266 -11.95 -2.47 13.06
N PHE A 267 -12.40 -1.22 12.87
CA PHE A 267 -11.56 -0.04 13.14
C PHE A 267 -11.26 0.17 14.62
N GLU A 268 -12.14 -0.22 15.54
CA GLU A 268 -11.83 -0.24 16.98
C GLU A 268 -10.68 -1.20 17.29
N THR A 269 -10.66 -2.38 16.66
CA THR A 269 -9.56 -3.33 16.75
C THR A 269 -8.28 -2.77 16.12
N TYR A 270 -8.39 -2.18 14.93
CA TYR A 270 -7.27 -1.51 14.26
C TYR A 270 -6.71 -0.35 15.08
N GLY A 271 -7.57 0.37 15.78
CA GLY A 271 -7.20 1.49 16.68
C GLY A 271 -6.30 1.11 17.84
N GLN A 272 -6.27 -0.17 18.24
CA GLN A 272 -5.31 -0.68 19.22
C GLN A 272 -3.88 -0.74 18.67
N ILE A 273 -3.73 -0.71 17.34
CA ILE A 273 -2.45 -0.77 16.64
C ILE A 273 -2.07 0.62 16.13
N GLN A 274 -2.98 1.29 15.42
CA GLN A 274 -2.78 2.58 14.78
C GLN A 274 -3.97 3.52 15.06
N PRO A 275 -4.03 4.16 16.23
CA PRO A 275 -5.23 4.85 16.69
C PRO A 275 -5.66 6.03 15.81
N ASN A 276 -4.71 6.82 15.28
CA ASN A 276 -5.05 7.96 14.43
C ASN A 276 -5.53 7.50 13.06
N ASN A 277 -4.86 6.50 12.47
CA ASN A 277 -5.23 5.98 11.16
C ASN A 277 -6.59 5.28 11.19
N ALA A 278 -6.87 4.51 12.25
CA ALA A 278 -8.15 3.85 12.42
C ALA A 278 -9.33 4.83 12.51
N LEU A 279 -9.15 5.93 13.25
CA LEU A 279 -10.15 7.00 13.35
C LEU A 279 -10.34 7.75 12.04
N ASP A 280 -9.25 8.02 11.31
CA ASP A 280 -9.30 8.69 10.01
C ASP A 280 -10.02 7.81 9.00
N SER A 281 -9.68 6.53 8.89
CA SER A 281 -10.33 5.55 8.03
C SER A 281 -11.80 5.35 8.37
N LEU A 282 -12.16 5.28 9.65
CA LEU A 282 -13.56 5.22 10.09
C LEU A 282 -14.32 6.48 9.68
N GLY A 283 -13.69 7.65 9.81
CA GLY A 283 -14.25 8.91 9.34
C GLY A 283 -14.52 8.89 7.82
N GLU A 284 -13.62 8.34 7.02
CA GLU A 284 -13.82 8.16 5.58
C GLU A 284 -14.98 7.21 5.27
N VAL A 285 -15.08 6.09 5.99
CA VAL A 285 -16.20 5.15 5.83
C VAL A 285 -17.54 5.81 6.19
N TYR A 286 -17.62 6.56 7.27
CA TYR A 286 -18.82 7.34 7.59
C TYR A 286 -19.15 8.37 6.49
N PHE A 287 -18.11 9.05 5.98
CA PHE A 287 -18.28 10.04 4.91
C PHE A 287 -18.83 9.40 3.62
N MET A 288 -18.26 8.25 3.18
CA MET A 288 -18.72 7.50 2.01
C MET A 288 -20.17 7.04 2.14
N ASN A 289 -20.64 6.82 3.36
CA ASN A 289 -22.00 6.39 3.65
C ASN A 289 -22.95 7.55 4.01
N GLY A 290 -22.57 8.80 3.74
CA GLY A 290 -23.39 9.99 4.01
C GLY A 290 -23.60 10.32 5.51
N ARG A 291 -22.87 9.64 6.40
CA ARG A 291 -22.89 9.87 7.86
C ARG A 291 -21.95 11.03 8.21
N PHE A 292 -22.23 12.22 7.65
CA PHE A 292 -21.32 13.35 7.69
C PHE A 292 -21.01 13.85 9.11
N ALA A 293 -21.98 13.84 10.03
CA ALA A 293 -21.74 14.24 11.42
C ALA A 293 -20.79 13.27 12.17
N ASP A 294 -20.91 11.96 11.91
CA ASP A 294 -20.03 10.96 12.48
C ASP A 294 -18.62 11.04 11.86
N ALA A 295 -18.53 11.31 10.56
CA ALA A 295 -17.28 11.53 9.84
C ALA A 295 -16.53 12.75 10.40
N GLU A 296 -17.20 13.90 10.52
CA GLU A 296 -16.64 15.12 11.09
C GLU A 296 -16.09 14.88 12.51
N LYS A 297 -16.87 14.20 13.36
CA LYS A 297 -16.46 13.86 14.71
C LYS A 297 -15.19 13.01 14.72
N SER A 298 -15.09 12.03 13.84
CA SER A 298 -13.90 11.15 13.75
C SER A 298 -12.67 11.95 13.31
N PHE A 299 -12.78 12.77 12.26
CA PHE A 299 -11.67 13.61 11.78
C PHE A 299 -11.25 14.67 12.80
N ALA A 300 -12.20 15.27 13.53
CA ALA A 300 -11.92 16.22 14.59
C ALA A 300 -11.14 15.58 15.74
N GLN A 301 -11.46 14.32 16.11
CA GLN A 301 -10.72 13.57 17.12
C GLN A 301 -9.27 13.32 16.69
N VAL A 302 -9.03 12.97 15.42
CA VAL A 302 -7.66 12.80 14.89
C VAL A 302 -6.89 14.12 14.98
N SER A 303 -7.49 15.21 14.51
CA SER A 303 -6.87 16.55 14.53
C SER A 303 -6.54 17.02 15.95
N ALA A 304 -7.38 16.67 16.94
CA ALA A 304 -7.15 17.01 18.34
C ALA A 304 -6.01 16.18 18.95
N ARG A 305 -5.84 14.93 18.54
CA ARG A 305 -4.77 14.05 19.02
C ARG A 305 -3.42 14.37 18.40
N ASP A 306 -3.41 14.58 17.10
CA ASP A 306 -2.20 14.86 16.34
C ASP A 306 -2.51 15.83 15.18
N PRO A 307 -2.32 17.13 15.42
CA PRO A 307 -2.54 18.15 14.39
C PRO A 307 -1.68 17.98 13.14
N ASN A 308 -0.56 17.23 13.23
CA ASN A 308 0.34 16.99 12.10
C ASN A 308 0.03 15.70 11.33
N PHE A 309 -0.89 14.88 11.83
CA PHE A 309 -1.28 13.64 11.15
C PHE A 309 -1.72 13.92 9.72
N LEU A 310 -1.13 13.18 8.77
CA LEU A 310 -1.32 13.37 7.32
C LEU A 310 -1.21 14.85 6.89
N LYS A 311 -0.29 15.60 7.50
CA LYS A 311 -0.08 17.04 7.23
C LYS A 311 -1.35 17.87 7.44
N GLY A 312 -2.11 17.57 8.47
CA GLY A 312 -3.34 18.28 8.84
C GLY A 312 -4.57 17.93 7.99
N ALA A 313 -4.49 16.95 7.09
CA ALA A 313 -5.60 16.57 6.22
C ALA A 313 -6.92 16.26 6.94
N PRO A 314 -6.97 15.70 8.16
CA PRO A 314 -8.23 15.51 8.88
C PRO A 314 -9.05 16.79 9.09
N LEU A 315 -8.41 17.96 9.21
CA LEU A 315 -9.13 19.25 9.26
C LEU A 315 -9.87 19.54 7.96
N MET A 316 -9.23 19.27 6.81
CA MET A 316 -9.85 19.42 5.49
C MET A 316 -11.01 18.44 5.32
N LYS A 317 -10.81 17.17 5.71
CA LYS A 317 -11.85 16.14 5.65
C LYS A 317 -13.05 16.49 6.53
N ALA A 318 -12.80 17.01 7.73
CA ALA A 318 -13.84 17.51 8.63
C ALA A 318 -14.62 18.68 7.99
N ALA A 319 -13.93 19.63 7.33
CA ALA A 319 -14.59 20.71 6.62
C ALA A 319 -15.51 20.20 5.50
N TYR A 320 -15.08 19.18 4.76
CA TYR A 320 -15.93 18.58 3.70
C TYR A 320 -17.15 17.89 4.27
N ALA A 321 -16.99 17.12 5.33
CA ALA A 321 -18.09 16.45 6.02
C ALA A 321 -19.10 17.47 6.57
N HIS A 322 -18.63 18.54 7.18
CA HIS A 322 -19.45 19.61 7.74
C HIS A 322 -20.25 20.34 6.65
N TRP A 323 -19.61 20.65 5.52
CA TRP A 323 -20.27 21.29 4.37
C TRP A 323 -21.35 20.40 3.75
N LEU A 324 -21.04 19.12 3.49
CA LEU A 324 -22.03 18.18 2.93
C LEU A 324 -23.14 17.84 3.94
N GLY A 325 -22.87 18.01 5.23
CA GLY A 325 -23.88 17.98 6.29
C GLY A 325 -24.81 19.20 6.33
N GLY A 326 -24.55 20.24 5.51
CA GLY A 326 -25.44 21.40 5.32
C GLY A 326 -24.99 22.69 6.02
N ASP A 327 -23.84 22.68 6.75
CA ASP A 327 -23.32 23.89 7.42
C ASP A 327 -22.03 24.41 6.74
N LEU A 328 -22.21 25.25 5.72
CA LEU A 328 -21.10 25.89 5.03
C LEU A 328 -20.30 26.88 5.91
N PRO A 329 -20.91 27.70 6.78
CA PRO A 329 -20.13 28.57 7.67
C PRO A 329 -19.20 27.82 8.62
N GLY A 330 -19.66 26.75 9.24
CA GLY A 330 -18.84 25.90 10.08
C GLY A 330 -17.73 25.20 9.30
N ALA A 331 -18.05 24.71 8.10
CA ALA A 331 -17.06 24.13 7.18
C ALA A 331 -15.97 25.14 6.78
N ASP A 332 -16.33 26.40 6.52
CA ASP A 332 -15.36 27.46 6.23
C ASP A 332 -14.39 27.70 7.39
N ALA A 333 -14.89 27.70 8.61
CA ALA A 333 -14.03 27.86 9.78
C ALA A 333 -12.99 26.73 9.92
N LEU A 334 -13.38 25.48 9.62
CA LEU A 334 -12.48 24.34 9.61
C LEU A 334 -11.47 24.41 8.46
N MET A 335 -11.94 24.76 7.26
CA MET A 335 -11.07 24.93 6.10
C MET A 335 -10.04 26.05 6.33
N GLN A 336 -10.44 27.18 6.91
CA GLN A 336 -9.51 28.25 7.27
C GLN A 336 -8.43 27.79 8.25
N LYS A 337 -8.77 26.95 9.25
CA LYS A 337 -7.78 26.36 10.16
C LYS A 337 -6.79 25.48 9.39
N TYR A 338 -7.26 24.68 8.44
CA TYR A 338 -6.39 23.84 7.61
C TYR A 338 -5.45 24.69 6.73
N LEU A 339 -5.99 25.71 6.05
CA LEU A 339 -5.19 26.59 5.21
C LEU A 339 -4.15 27.39 6.03
N ALA A 340 -4.51 27.83 7.24
CA ALA A 340 -3.59 28.49 8.17
C ALA A 340 -2.48 27.52 8.63
N PHE A 341 -2.82 26.26 8.88
CA PHE A 341 -1.85 25.20 9.20
C PHE A 341 -0.84 25.02 8.05
N LEU A 342 -1.29 24.89 6.81
CA LEU A 342 -0.42 24.77 5.64
C LEU A 342 0.46 26.02 5.43
N SER A 343 -0.14 27.20 5.56
CA SER A 343 0.58 28.47 5.42
C SER A 343 1.69 28.64 6.46
N LYS A 344 1.46 28.21 7.71
CA LYS A 344 2.47 28.20 8.77
C LYS A 344 3.65 27.28 8.46
N GLN A 345 3.42 26.25 7.66
CA GLN A 345 4.43 25.30 7.19
C GLN A 345 5.10 25.76 5.88
N ASN A 346 4.74 26.91 5.33
CA ASN A 346 5.12 27.38 4.00
C ASN A 346 4.75 26.35 2.89
N ASP A 347 3.67 25.61 3.08
CA ASP A 347 3.22 24.60 2.10
C ASP A 347 2.47 25.28 0.94
N PRO A 348 2.99 25.21 -0.30
CA PRO A 348 2.41 25.89 -1.46
C PRO A 348 1.00 25.40 -1.82
N ARG A 349 0.60 24.23 -1.31
CA ARG A 349 -0.75 23.68 -1.53
C ARG A 349 -1.85 24.53 -0.88
N ALA A 350 -1.53 25.38 0.09
CA ALA A 350 -2.51 26.25 0.74
C ALA A 350 -3.30 27.10 -0.27
N VAL A 351 -2.62 27.65 -1.27
CA VAL A 351 -3.25 28.46 -2.33
C VAL A 351 -4.21 27.60 -3.17
N TRP A 352 -3.76 26.43 -3.61
CA TRP A 352 -4.56 25.52 -4.43
C TRP A 352 -5.79 24.98 -3.68
N TYR A 353 -5.62 24.45 -2.48
CA TYR A 353 -6.75 23.93 -1.69
C TYR A 353 -7.76 25.04 -1.34
N GLY A 354 -7.29 26.23 -1.02
CA GLY A 354 -8.18 27.37 -0.78
C GLY A 354 -8.97 27.76 -2.03
N ALA A 355 -8.31 27.83 -3.18
CA ALA A 355 -8.96 28.14 -4.44
C ALA A 355 -10.00 27.08 -4.84
N VAL A 356 -9.65 25.80 -4.76
CA VAL A 356 -10.59 24.69 -5.05
C VAL A 356 -11.79 24.72 -4.12
N TRP A 357 -11.57 25.00 -2.82
CA TRP A 357 -12.64 25.12 -1.84
C TRP A 357 -13.65 26.22 -2.21
N PHE A 358 -13.15 27.41 -2.47
CA PHE A 358 -14.03 28.52 -2.88
C PHE A 358 -14.75 28.23 -4.20
N TYR A 359 -14.06 27.63 -5.15
CA TYR A 359 -14.66 27.27 -6.42
C TYR A 359 -15.76 26.20 -6.26
N ALA A 360 -15.51 25.14 -5.52
CA ALA A 360 -16.46 24.07 -5.26
C ALA A 360 -17.72 24.55 -4.52
N THR A 361 -17.57 25.51 -3.63
CA THR A 361 -18.67 26.11 -2.87
C THR A 361 -19.37 27.29 -3.59
N GLY A 362 -19.07 27.50 -4.89
CA GLY A 362 -19.75 28.50 -5.74
C GLY A 362 -19.22 29.93 -5.62
N ARG A 363 -18.13 30.15 -4.89
CA ARG A 363 -17.52 31.47 -4.63
C ARG A 363 -16.37 31.76 -5.59
N GLN A 364 -16.71 31.86 -6.88
CA GLN A 364 -15.75 31.96 -7.98
C GLN A 364 -14.78 33.14 -7.84
N GLU A 365 -15.24 34.33 -7.46
CA GLU A 365 -14.40 35.51 -7.28
C GLU A 365 -13.31 35.29 -6.22
N GLN A 366 -13.68 34.65 -5.09
CA GLN A 366 -12.73 34.33 -4.04
C GLN A 366 -11.74 33.25 -4.50
N ALA A 367 -12.16 32.27 -5.29
CA ALA A 367 -11.28 31.28 -5.88
C ALA A 367 -10.23 31.91 -6.80
N LEU A 368 -10.66 32.83 -7.68
CA LEU A 368 -9.77 33.58 -8.58
C LEU A 368 -8.77 34.45 -7.82
N ALA A 369 -9.25 35.14 -6.78
CA ALA A 369 -8.40 35.96 -5.92
C ALA A 369 -7.35 35.11 -5.16
N MET A 370 -7.73 33.88 -4.78
CA MET A 370 -6.80 32.96 -4.12
C MET A 370 -5.70 32.48 -5.06
N LEU A 371 -6.04 32.08 -6.30
CA LEU A 371 -5.05 31.69 -7.30
C LEU A 371 -4.06 32.80 -7.64
N ALA A 372 -4.47 34.06 -7.55
CA ALA A 372 -3.58 35.20 -7.77
C ALA A 372 -2.45 35.34 -6.73
N LYS A 373 -2.56 34.64 -5.58
CA LYS A 373 -1.54 34.61 -4.52
C LYS A 373 -0.51 33.48 -4.72
N ALA A 374 -0.55 32.77 -5.83
CA ALA A 374 0.34 31.65 -6.08
C ALA A 374 1.82 32.11 -6.16
N PRO A 375 2.77 31.29 -5.70
CA PRO A 375 4.19 31.54 -5.88
C PRO A 375 4.55 31.68 -7.37
N ALA A 376 5.61 32.45 -7.67
CA ALA A 376 6.02 32.77 -9.04
C ALA A 376 6.27 31.52 -9.90
N GLU A 377 6.81 30.45 -9.33
CA GLU A 377 7.04 29.14 -9.98
C GLU A 377 5.76 28.43 -10.40
N GLN A 378 4.63 28.73 -9.76
CA GLN A 378 3.32 28.15 -10.06
C GLN A 378 2.40 29.13 -10.82
N ALA A 379 2.81 30.39 -10.96
CA ALA A 379 1.96 31.46 -11.48
C ALA A 379 1.37 31.16 -12.86
N ALA A 380 2.16 30.58 -13.79
CA ALA A 380 1.67 30.24 -15.12
C ALA A 380 0.56 29.17 -15.09
N ASN A 381 0.68 28.14 -14.25
CA ASN A 381 -0.35 27.11 -14.10
C ASN A 381 -1.62 27.66 -13.44
N MET A 382 -1.44 28.52 -12.44
CA MET A 382 -2.56 29.15 -11.74
C MET A 382 -3.29 30.16 -12.64
N GLU A 383 -2.59 30.90 -13.50
CA GLU A 383 -3.24 31.81 -14.46
C GLU A 383 -4.06 31.06 -15.50
N ARG A 384 -3.57 29.93 -16.02
CA ARG A 384 -4.38 29.07 -16.88
C ARG A 384 -5.65 28.58 -16.18
N GLN A 385 -5.53 28.14 -14.93
CA GLN A 385 -6.70 27.73 -14.15
C GLN A 385 -7.68 28.89 -13.92
N ARG A 386 -7.18 30.10 -13.71
CA ARG A 386 -7.99 31.32 -13.60
C ARG A 386 -8.75 31.58 -14.90
N ALA A 387 -8.09 31.50 -16.05
CA ALA A 387 -8.69 31.68 -17.35
C ALA A 387 -9.83 30.65 -17.57
N VAL A 388 -9.60 29.38 -17.24
CA VAL A 388 -10.64 28.33 -17.30
C VAL A 388 -11.84 28.67 -16.42
N TRP A 389 -11.61 29.07 -15.19
CA TRP A 389 -12.69 29.39 -14.26
C TRP A 389 -13.45 30.67 -14.62
N ARG A 390 -12.80 31.64 -15.29
CA ARG A 390 -13.45 32.82 -15.85
C ARG A 390 -14.29 32.53 -17.13
N GLY A 391 -14.11 31.35 -17.72
CA GLY A 391 -14.75 30.99 -18.98
C GLY A 391 -13.99 31.51 -20.20
N GLU A 392 -12.76 31.90 -20.05
CA GLU A 392 -11.84 32.39 -21.09
C GLU A 392 -11.05 31.27 -21.76
N ALA A 393 -11.27 30.01 -21.39
CA ALA A 393 -10.57 28.83 -21.91
C ALA A 393 -11.02 28.45 -23.33
N HIS A 394 -11.05 29.42 -24.22
CA HIS A 394 -11.16 29.22 -25.65
C HIS A 394 -9.79 29.10 -26.31
N ILE A 395 -8.73 29.16 -25.54
CA ILE A 395 -7.36 28.98 -25.98
C ILE A 395 -7.11 27.47 -26.12
N PRO A 396 -6.79 26.93 -27.31
CA PRO A 396 -6.64 25.49 -27.53
C PRO A 396 -5.65 24.82 -26.58
N ASP A 397 -4.61 25.54 -26.17
CA ASP A 397 -3.55 25.02 -25.30
C ASP A 397 -4.04 24.73 -23.88
N ASP A 398 -4.94 25.55 -23.32
CA ASP A 398 -5.47 25.34 -21.96
C ASP A 398 -6.36 24.11 -21.89
N LEU A 399 -7.21 23.89 -22.91
CA LEU A 399 -8.01 22.67 -23.00
C LEU A 399 -7.16 21.43 -23.20
N ASN A 400 -6.08 21.50 -24.00
CA ASN A 400 -5.17 20.39 -24.19
C ASN A 400 -4.45 20.02 -22.92
N GLN A 401 -4.06 21.00 -22.10
CA GLN A 401 -3.42 20.73 -20.80
C GLN A 401 -4.39 20.12 -19.80
N LEU A 402 -5.62 20.63 -19.69
CA LEU A 402 -6.64 20.01 -18.86
C LEU A 402 -6.99 18.59 -19.31
N ARG A 403 -7.02 18.36 -20.64
CA ARG A 403 -7.15 17.01 -21.21
C ARG A 403 -6.00 16.12 -20.76
N ALA A 404 -4.74 16.58 -20.81
CA ALA A 404 -3.58 15.82 -20.37
C ALA A 404 -3.64 15.49 -18.86
N VAL A 405 -4.04 16.44 -18.01
CA VAL A 405 -4.28 16.18 -16.57
C VAL A 405 -5.37 15.15 -16.38
N TYR A 406 -6.49 15.27 -17.07
CA TYR A 406 -7.59 14.30 -17.02
C TYR A 406 -7.17 12.89 -17.47
N GLN A 407 -6.42 12.78 -18.58
CA GLN A 407 -5.97 11.49 -19.12
C GLN A 407 -4.95 10.80 -18.21
N ASN A 408 -4.14 11.56 -17.48
CA ASN A 408 -3.15 11.05 -16.52
C ASN A 408 -3.73 10.82 -15.12
N ALA A 409 -4.94 11.32 -14.85
CA ALA A 409 -5.63 11.11 -13.57
C ALA A 409 -6.04 9.66 -13.41
N ASN A 410 -5.96 9.14 -12.18
CA ASN A 410 -6.49 7.81 -11.88
C ASN A 410 -8.01 7.79 -12.10
N PRO A 411 -8.54 6.94 -13.00
CA PRO A 411 -9.98 6.90 -13.27
C PRO A 411 -10.85 6.60 -12.05
N ALA A 412 -10.31 5.91 -11.07
CA ALA A 412 -11.02 5.54 -9.85
C ALA A 412 -10.94 6.61 -8.74
N ALA A 413 -9.92 7.49 -8.77
CA ALA A 413 -9.61 8.37 -7.63
C ALA A 413 -9.84 9.87 -7.88
N ASP A 414 -10.00 10.35 -9.12
CA ASP A 414 -9.92 11.78 -9.43
C ASP A 414 -11.15 12.38 -10.13
N GLY A 415 -12.21 12.63 -9.35
CA GLY A 415 -13.36 13.38 -9.81
C GLY A 415 -13.09 14.85 -10.13
N LEU A 416 -12.13 15.48 -9.43
CA LEU A 416 -11.79 16.88 -9.62
C LEU A 416 -11.29 17.21 -11.04
N PRO A 417 -10.24 16.54 -11.59
CA PRO A 417 -9.79 16.83 -12.95
C PRO A 417 -10.86 16.62 -14.02
N ARG A 418 -11.68 15.59 -13.88
CA ARG A 418 -12.77 15.29 -14.83
C ARG A 418 -13.84 16.34 -14.82
N THR A 419 -14.29 16.75 -13.64
CA THR A 419 -15.32 17.80 -13.51
C THR A 419 -14.81 19.14 -14.03
N LEU A 420 -13.57 19.52 -13.71
CA LEU A 420 -12.95 20.74 -14.21
C LEU A 420 -12.78 20.71 -15.74
N TYR A 421 -12.39 19.58 -16.31
CA TYR A 421 -12.27 19.45 -17.76
C TYR A 421 -13.64 19.52 -18.46
N ALA A 422 -14.67 18.84 -17.93
CA ALA A 422 -16.02 18.91 -18.47
C ALA A 422 -16.59 20.33 -18.40
N GLU A 423 -16.40 21.07 -17.30
CA GLU A 423 -16.79 22.47 -17.17
C GLU A 423 -16.05 23.37 -18.18
N ALA A 424 -14.75 23.15 -18.36
CA ALA A 424 -13.96 23.88 -19.34
C ALA A 424 -14.46 23.67 -20.78
N LEU A 425 -14.82 22.42 -21.12
CA LEU A 425 -15.41 22.11 -22.42
C LEU A 425 -16.74 22.86 -22.65
N VAL A 426 -17.62 22.89 -21.62
CA VAL A 426 -18.89 23.65 -21.70
C VAL A 426 -18.62 25.13 -21.90
N LYS A 427 -17.71 25.73 -21.12
CA LYS A 427 -17.34 27.14 -21.21
C LYS A 427 -16.71 27.49 -22.58
N ALA A 428 -16.00 26.54 -23.19
CA ALA A 428 -15.42 26.68 -24.54
C ALA A 428 -16.44 26.38 -25.67
N GLY A 429 -17.73 26.21 -25.37
CA GLY A 429 -18.77 25.89 -26.37
C GLY A 429 -18.76 24.44 -26.86
N LYS A 430 -17.88 23.58 -26.34
CA LYS A 430 -17.74 22.18 -26.73
C LYS A 430 -18.67 21.25 -25.95
N THR A 431 -19.95 21.61 -25.98
CA THR A 431 -21.00 20.97 -25.16
C THR A 431 -21.16 19.47 -25.43
N ASP A 432 -21.00 19.06 -26.71
CA ASP A 432 -21.17 17.65 -27.09
C ASP A 432 -19.99 16.80 -26.61
N GLU A 433 -18.76 17.34 -26.64
CA GLU A 433 -17.59 16.68 -26.05
C GLU A 433 -17.77 16.52 -24.54
N ALA A 434 -18.26 17.55 -23.83
CA ALA A 434 -18.56 17.49 -22.41
C ALA A 434 -19.63 16.44 -22.10
N ARG A 435 -20.69 16.38 -22.91
CA ARG A 435 -21.76 15.39 -22.78
C ARG A 435 -21.25 13.96 -22.97
N ALA A 436 -20.43 13.72 -24.00
CA ALA A 436 -19.82 12.43 -24.27
C ALA A 436 -18.91 12.00 -23.09
N LEU A 437 -18.08 12.91 -22.59
CA LEU A 437 -17.20 12.66 -21.44
C LEU A 437 -17.98 12.23 -20.19
N LEU A 438 -19.04 12.97 -19.85
CA LEU A 438 -19.81 12.71 -18.62
C LEU A 438 -20.72 11.46 -18.75
N LYS A 439 -21.08 11.05 -19.96
CA LYS A 439 -21.81 9.77 -20.18
C LYS A 439 -20.94 8.55 -19.94
N LEU A 440 -19.63 8.64 -20.23
CA LEU A 440 -18.67 7.57 -19.96
C LEU A 440 -18.33 7.43 -18.48
N TRP A 441 -18.66 8.42 -17.68
CA TRP A 441 -18.40 8.43 -16.26
C TRP A 441 -19.66 8.05 -15.48
N PRO A 442 -19.69 6.89 -14.82
CA PRO A 442 -20.84 6.51 -14.01
C PRO A 442 -21.06 7.57 -12.93
N LEU A 443 -22.30 7.80 -12.55
CA LEU A 443 -22.65 8.64 -11.40
C LEU A 443 -21.82 8.15 -10.20
N PRO A 444 -20.89 8.96 -9.67
CA PRO A 444 -20.26 8.60 -8.42
C PRO A 444 -21.37 8.55 -7.37
N GLU A 445 -21.47 7.45 -6.66
CA GLU A 445 -22.31 7.41 -5.47
C GLU A 445 -21.81 8.48 -4.51
N ALA A 446 -22.70 9.23 -3.90
CA ALA A 446 -22.32 10.26 -2.94
C ALA A 446 -21.51 9.59 -1.83
N GLY A 447 -20.25 9.95 -1.69
CA GLY A 447 -19.35 9.35 -0.73
C GLY A 447 -18.41 8.26 -1.26
N SER A 448 -18.50 7.81 -2.53
CA SER A 448 -17.56 6.84 -3.07
C SER A 448 -16.25 7.49 -3.53
N ASP A 449 -15.17 6.79 -3.34
CA ASP A 449 -13.84 6.81 -3.98
C ASP A 449 -12.85 7.92 -3.60
N SER A 450 -13.18 9.16 -3.41
CA SER A 450 -12.26 10.16 -2.85
C SER A 450 -12.98 11.38 -2.31
N LEU A 451 -12.40 12.00 -1.27
CA LEU A 451 -12.90 13.25 -0.70
C LEU A 451 -12.96 14.38 -1.73
N LEU A 452 -12.01 14.41 -2.68
CA LEU A 452 -12.00 15.38 -3.78
C LEU A 452 -13.13 15.12 -4.79
N GLN A 453 -13.50 13.87 -5.04
CA GLN A 453 -14.67 13.53 -5.84
C GLN A 453 -15.95 14.01 -5.17
N SER A 454 -16.11 13.72 -3.89
CA SER A 454 -17.27 14.15 -3.11
C SER A 454 -17.36 15.68 -3.05
N LEU A 455 -16.25 16.40 -2.94
CA LEU A 455 -16.21 17.86 -3.00
C LEU A 455 -16.75 18.40 -4.33
N MET A 456 -16.42 17.78 -5.45
CA MET A 456 -16.89 18.19 -6.77
C MET A 456 -18.26 17.62 -7.16
N TYR A 457 -18.78 16.67 -6.40
CA TYR A 457 -20.02 15.98 -6.71
C TYR A 457 -21.23 16.92 -6.93
N PRO A 458 -21.49 17.92 -6.10
CA PRO A 458 -22.59 18.88 -6.35
C PRO A 458 -22.44 19.62 -7.68
N ARG A 459 -21.22 19.99 -8.05
CA ARG A 459 -20.94 20.65 -9.34
C ARG A 459 -21.10 19.68 -10.51
N TYR A 460 -20.66 18.46 -10.35
CA TYR A 460 -20.86 17.39 -11.33
C TYR A 460 -22.36 17.14 -11.61
N LEU A 461 -23.16 17.04 -10.56
CA LEU A 461 -24.62 16.89 -10.71
C LEU A 461 -25.27 18.11 -11.40
N ALA A 462 -24.88 19.32 -11.02
CA ALA A 462 -25.35 20.54 -11.65
C ALA A 462 -25.01 20.56 -13.16
N LEU A 463 -23.80 20.14 -13.51
CA LEU A 463 -23.33 20.06 -14.89
C LEU A 463 -24.11 19.00 -15.70
N ARG A 464 -24.34 17.81 -15.16
CA ARG A 464 -25.18 16.77 -15.79
C ARG A 464 -26.60 17.28 -16.05
N LYS A 465 -27.21 17.94 -15.06
CA LYS A 465 -28.55 18.54 -15.18
C LYS A 465 -28.57 19.59 -16.30
N ALA A 466 -27.59 20.50 -16.33
CA ALA A 466 -27.47 21.53 -17.36
C ALA A 466 -27.33 20.93 -18.78
N LEU A 467 -26.60 19.80 -18.89
CA LEU A 467 -26.39 19.09 -20.15
C LEU A 467 -27.48 18.08 -20.49
N LYS A 468 -28.56 17.98 -19.69
CA LYS A 468 -29.67 17.03 -19.84
C LYS A 468 -29.19 15.57 -19.98
N ILE A 469 -28.22 15.17 -19.14
CA ILE A 469 -27.73 13.80 -19.05
C ILE A 469 -28.48 13.11 -17.90
N GLN A 470 -29.16 12.02 -18.22
CA GLN A 470 -29.85 11.17 -17.23
C GLN A 470 -28.84 10.33 -16.44
#